data_34f12d0e2ddba60d6a232ea0e4c2f2b9
#
_entry.id   34f12d0e2ddba60d6a232ea0e4c2f2b9
#
_cell.length_a   1.000
_cell.length_b   1.000
_cell.length_c   1.000
_cell.angle_alpha   90.00
_cell.angle_beta   90.00
_cell.angle_gamma   90.00
#
_symmetry.space_group_name_H-M   'P 1'
#
loop_
_entity.id
_entity.type
_entity.pdbx_description
1 polymer ?
#
loop_
_entity_poly.entity_id
_entity_poly.type
_entity_poly.pdbx_seq_one_letter_code
_entity_poly.pdbx_strand_id
1 'polypeptide(L)'
;MGTLQNGVSGWYARLDRCLDNREQQIDIWLSTWEKSLRSFQPIAALLPEDWPTLPANLLTDPGHVLDHLLARHDAESDGRSPRGAHPTPPRLADAVICSEMKDNLVNPKKPVQQSNFLMSNLPPGFRQHVEQLNLPKATQDNDVDDNAEREAVEQNKRTLSGIPLPVADTAAGGGLFHARLIRRHADAHQDADPELQKEDTRRLFSNIQLLDVDPLVVKSTKTRLLLESIRHELVSFGPETPGKISREEMEALLDAGVMQGDALQGEWPWTAAPELVLTNPPWLRIKDRFRGMEDGSQLRKELGERLRNLTDNGAPRFSTMRGNVNLYRLFIERSLQILKDGGRLRIIAPDSLLREQSSHPLRELLVKHHGWTHAWAIEEANLLFPGMTQGVVVLGITANGEAPALNLHGPITRSDLRKEGEGLSSRVPVFQLIEDRWTSWSRDTWAVPRLPRDRMERSHTLKVLDRLAELPRLSDEEHPLTTNQRQVRVRVGEIDQTAHAKNI
;
A
#
# COMPACT_ATOMS: atom_id res chain seq x y z
N MET A 1 4.30 23.38 -16.35
CA MET A 1 4.52 22.21 -15.48
C MET A 1 5.86 21.51 -15.72
N GLY A 2 6.39 21.46 -16.92
CA GLY A 2 7.73 20.92 -17.20
C GLY A 2 8.88 21.65 -16.48
N THR A 3 8.74 22.91 -16.15
CA THR A 3 9.74 23.72 -15.46
C THR A 3 9.95 23.36 -13.98
N LEU A 4 8.94 22.86 -13.26
CA LEU A 4 9.07 22.46 -11.85
C LEU A 4 9.76 21.11 -11.69
N GLN A 5 9.45 20.14 -12.55
CA GLN A 5 10.16 18.85 -12.55
C GLN A 5 11.62 19.01 -12.98
N ASN A 6 11.88 19.83 -13.97
CA ASN A 6 13.25 20.19 -14.38
C ASN A 6 14.03 20.88 -13.23
N GLY A 7 13.35 21.66 -12.37
CA GLY A 7 13.96 22.31 -11.20
C GLY A 7 14.43 21.30 -10.15
N VAL A 8 13.61 20.28 -9.81
CA VAL A 8 13.95 19.27 -8.78
C VAL A 8 15.00 18.31 -9.30
N SER A 9 14.83 17.75 -10.51
CA SER A 9 15.82 16.87 -11.13
C SER A 9 17.15 17.59 -11.35
N GLY A 10 17.10 18.86 -11.74
CA GLY A 10 18.28 19.70 -11.88
C GLY A 10 18.98 20.00 -10.54
N TRP A 11 18.23 20.06 -9.44
CA TRP A 11 18.80 20.23 -8.10
C TRP A 11 19.61 19.00 -7.69
N TYR A 12 19.04 17.80 -7.82
CA TYR A 12 19.77 16.56 -7.52
C TYR A 12 21.01 16.37 -8.41
N ALA A 13 20.93 16.70 -9.69
CA ALA A 13 22.09 16.65 -10.59
C ALA A 13 23.19 17.67 -10.21
N ARG A 14 22.84 18.79 -9.58
CA ARG A 14 23.84 19.72 -9.01
C ARG A 14 24.42 19.19 -7.71
N LEU A 15 23.60 18.60 -6.84
CA LEU A 15 24.04 17.97 -5.61
C LEU A 15 25.08 16.87 -5.88
N ASP A 16 24.86 16.04 -6.90
CA ASP A 16 25.80 14.99 -7.30
C ASP A 16 27.15 15.52 -7.77
N ARG A 17 27.17 16.71 -8.34
CA ARG A 17 28.45 17.37 -8.73
C ARG A 17 29.19 17.97 -7.55
N CYS A 18 28.47 18.31 -6.48
CA CYS A 18 29.08 18.84 -5.26
C CYS A 18 29.56 17.70 -4.34
N LEU A 19 28.84 16.60 -4.33
CA LEU A 19 29.09 15.47 -3.43
C LEU A 19 28.57 14.18 -4.07
N ASP A 20 29.46 13.33 -4.57
CA ASP A 20 29.13 12.07 -5.27
C ASP A 20 28.82 10.92 -4.33
N ASN A 21 29.20 11.01 -3.05
CA ASN A 21 28.89 9.97 -2.07
C ASN A 21 27.43 10.10 -1.57
N ARG A 22 26.58 9.17 -1.99
CA ARG A 22 25.13 9.15 -1.64
C ARG A 22 24.86 8.96 -0.16
N GLU A 23 25.60 8.12 0.51
CA GLU A 23 25.49 7.91 1.95
C GLU A 23 25.80 9.20 2.69
N GLN A 24 26.84 9.90 2.28
CA GLN A 24 27.22 11.18 2.85
C GLN A 24 26.15 12.26 2.59
N GLN A 25 25.52 12.28 1.41
CA GLN A 25 24.38 13.17 1.14
C GLN A 25 23.24 12.94 2.14
N ILE A 26 22.90 11.68 2.40
CA ILE A 26 21.85 11.28 3.34
C ILE A 26 22.22 11.67 4.77
N ASP A 27 23.43 11.39 5.22
CA ASP A 27 23.90 11.72 6.58
C ASP A 27 23.94 13.24 6.81
N ILE A 28 24.39 14.01 5.84
CA ILE A 28 24.37 15.49 5.93
C ILE A 28 22.94 15.99 6.00
N TRP A 29 22.04 15.45 5.18
CA TRP A 29 20.62 15.83 5.19
C TRP A 29 19.98 15.58 6.56
N LEU A 30 20.13 14.38 7.11
CA LEU A 30 19.56 14.00 8.40
C LEU A 30 20.13 14.84 9.54
N SER A 31 21.44 15.07 9.56
CA SER A 31 22.08 15.89 10.59
C SER A 31 21.67 17.37 10.51
N THR A 32 21.48 17.89 9.31
CA THR A 32 21.00 19.26 9.09
C THR A 32 19.54 19.41 9.52
N TRP A 33 18.71 18.42 9.24
CA TRP A 33 17.33 18.40 9.71
C TRP A 33 17.26 18.38 11.24
N GLU A 34 18.06 17.57 11.91
CA GLU A 34 18.14 17.57 13.37
C GLU A 34 18.57 18.91 13.92
N LYS A 35 19.63 19.54 13.36
CA LYS A 35 20.07 20.89 13.74
C LYS A 35 18.95 21.91 13.57
N SER A 36 18.20 21.85 12.48
CA SER A 36 17.06 22.73 12.22
C SER A 36 16.01 22.66 13.33
N LEU A 37 15.65 21.45 13.76
CA LEU A 37 14.71 21.25 14.86
C LEU A 37 15.23 21.76 16.21
N ARG A 38 16.54 21.58 16.50
CA ARG A 38 17.18 22.05 17.74
C ARG A 38 17.33 23.56 17.81
N SER A 39 17.67 24.20 16.70
CA SER A 39 17.97 25.65 16.64
C SER A 39 16.79 26.52 16.23
N PHE A 40 15.65 25.89 15.84
CA PHE A 40 14.50 26.56 15.26
C PHE A 40 14.84 27.38 14.01
N GLN A 41 15.90 27.00 13.28
CA GLN A 41 16.31 27.65 12.05
C GLN A 41 15.84 26.84 10.82
N PRO A 42 15.54 27.51 9.70
CA PRO A 42 15.22 26.81 8.45
C PRO A 42 16.38 25.91 8.00
N ILE A 43 16.06 24.69 7.54
CA ILE A 43 17.06 23.72 7.01
C ILE A 43 17.96 24.38 5.97
N ALA A 44 17.37 25.17 5.07
CA ALA A 44 18.12 25.87 4.01
C ALA A 44 19.25 26.79 4.52
N ALA A 45 19.12 27.33 5.74
CA ALA A 45 20.13 28.20 6.36
C ALA A 45 21.27 27.39 7.02
N LEU A 46 21.10 26.08 7.18
CA LEU A 46 22.02 25.20 7.88
C LEU A 46 22.73 24.20 6.95
N LEU A 47 22.34 24.16 5.68
CA LEU A 47 23.02 23.34 4.68
C LEU A 47 24.44 23.84 4.44
N PRO A 48 25.39 22.96 4.09
CA PRO A 48 26.73 23.35 3.69
C PRO A 48 26.74 24.36 2.54
N GLU A 49 27.73 25.26 2.48
CA GLU A 49 27.83 26.32 1.45
C GLU A 49 27.95 25.75 0.02
N ASP A 50 28.54 24.59 -0.12
CA ASP A 50 28.70 23.86 -1.37
C ASP A 50 27.42 23.14 -1.84
N TRP A 51 26.38 23.06 -0.99
CA TRP A 51 25.11 22.47 -1.39
C TRP A 51 24.31 23.42 -2.30
N PRO A 52 23.66 22.88 -3.34
CA PRO A 52 22.84 23.71 -4.22
C PRO A 52 21.62 24.23 -3.45
N THR A 53 21.23 25.48 -3.72
CA THR A 53 20.04 26.11 -3.12
C THR A 53 18.80 25.25 -3.32
N LEU A 54 18.11 24.93 -2.21
CA LEU A 54 16.89 24.11 -2.22
C LEU A 54 15.75 24.81 -2.97
N PRO A 55 15.08 24.11 -3.89
CA PRO A 55 13.85 24.61 -4.48
C PRO A 55 12.76 24.78 -3.42
N ALA A 56 11.93 25.82 -3.54
CA ALA A 56 10.90 26.16 -2.56
C ALA A 56 9.91 25.01 -2.27
N ASN A 57 9.65 24.14 -3.24
CA ASN A 57 8.77 22.98 -3.09
C ASN A 57 9.39 21.83 -2.29
N LEU A 58 10.70 21.82 -2.09
CA LEU A 58 11.40 20.85 -1.26
C LEU A 58 11.59 21.31 0.20
N LEU A 59 11.41 22.60 0.45
CA LEU A 59 11.58 23.20 1.79
C LEU A 59 10.46 22.80 2.77
N THR A 60 9.29 22.40 2.27
CA THR A 60 8.10 22.16 3.09
C THR A 60 8.04 20.77 3.71
N ASP A 61 8.75 19.79 3.15
CA ASP A 61 8.74 18.40 3.61
C ASP A 61 10.15 17.78 3.56
N PRO A 62 10.92 17.85 4.66
CA PRO A 62 12.27 17.29 4.72
C PRO A 62 12.29 15.77 4.47
N GLY A 63 11.24 15.05 4.90
CA GLY A 63 11.12 13.63 4.69
C GLY A 63 10.98 13.26 3.22
N HIS A 64 10.35 14.11 2.42
CA HIS A 64 10.24 13.89 0.98
C HIS A 64 11.60 14.00 0.26
N VAL A 65 12.46 14.91 0.70
CA VAL A 65 13.84 14.98 0.20
C VAL A 65 14.59 13.70 0.53
N LEU A 66 14.46 13.21 1.77
CA LEU A 66 15.07 11.95 2.19
C LEU A 66 14.61 10.77 1.32
N ASP A 67 13.30 10.66 1.06
CA ASP A 67 12.75 9.59 0.20
C ASP A 67 13.41 9.58 -1.18
N HIS A 68 13.65 10.75 -1.77
CA HIS A 68 14.33 10.87 -3.05
C HIS A 68 15.83 10.54 -2.97
N LEU A 69 16.53 10.94 -1.89
CA LEU A 69 17.93 10.60 -1.69
C LEU A 69 18.11 9.09 -1.55
N LEU A 70 17.25 8.42 -0.77
CA LEU A 70 17.26 6.98 -0.59
C LEU A 70 16.96 6.24 -1.90
N ALA A 71 15.96 6.69 -2.68
CA ALA A 71 15.66 6.08 -3.98
C ALA A 71 16.82 6.21 -4.98
N ARG A 72 17.60 7.28 -4.91
CA ARG A 72 18.78 7.47 -5.75
C ARG A 72 19.96 6.60 -5.28
N HIS A 73 20.13 6.45 -3.96
CA HIS A 73 21.08 5.50 -3.41
C HIS A 73 20.78 4.08 -3.87
N ASP A 74 19.51 3.65 -3.79
CA ASP A 74 19.07 2.34 -4.27
C ASP A 74 19.35 2.10 -5.75
N ALA A 75 19.21 3.13 -6.59
CA ALA A 75 19.46 3.03 -8.02
C ALA A 75 20.94 2.85 -8.38
N GLU A 76 21.88 3.28 -7.52
CA GLU A 76 23.31 3.35 -7.82
C GLU A 76 24.18 2.43 -6.94
N SER A 77 23.65 1.98 -5.79
CA SER A 77 24.44 1.36 -4.70
C SER A 77 25.25 0.12 -5.08
N ASP A 78 25.07 -0.42 -6.30
CA ASP A 78 25.74 -1.66 -6.70
C ASP A 78 26.38 -1.61 -8.11
N GLY A 79 26.21 -0.54 -8.89
CA GLY A 79 26.43 -0.64 -10.34
C GLY A 79 25.56 -1.76 -10.94
N ARG A 80 24.65 -2.28 -10.18
CA ARG A 80 23.86 -3.47 -10.34
C ARG A 80 22.41 -3.02 -10.31
N SER A 81 21.67 -3.37 -11.29
CA SER A 81 20.25 -3.20 -11.51
C SER A 81 19.43 -2.54 -10.38
N PRO A 82 18.65 -1.50 -10.67
CA PRO A 82 17.83 -0.84 -9.66
C PRO A 82 16.92 -1.84 -8.94
N ARG A 83 16.78 -1.69 -7.62
CA ARG A 83 15.91 -2.56 -6.79
C ARG A 83 14.43 -2.36 -7.07
N GLY A 84 14.05 -1.39 -7.93
CA GLY A 84 12.68 -1.09 -8.28
C GLY A 84 11.94 -0.27 -7.22
N ALA A 85 12.68 0.45 -6.37
CA ALA A 85 12.13 1.35 -5.39
C ALA A 85 11.58 2.62 -6.04
N HIS A 86 10.33 2.95 -5.74
CA HIS A 86 9.67 4.17 -6.18
C HIS A 86 9.13 4.90 -4.96
N PRO A 87 9.65 6.11 -4.64
CA PRO A 87 9.17 6.86 -3.48
C PRO A 87 7.68 7.07 -3.55
N THR A 88 6.98 6.73 -2.48
CA THR A 88 5.55 6.95 -2.38
C THR A 88 5.25 8.44 -2.32
N PRO A 89 4.33 8.97 -3.14
CA PRO A 89 3.93 10.36 -3.02
C PRO A 89 3.27 10.62 -1.65
N PRO A 90 3.70 11.66 -0.89
CA PRO A 90 3.18 11.92 0.46
C PRO A 90 1.65 12.03 0.52
N ARG A 91 1.04 12.71 -0.45
CA ARG A 91 -0.43 12.86 -0.52
C ARG A 91 -1.17 11.54 -0.79
N LEU A 92 -0.53 10.61 -1.49
CA LEU A 92 -1.10 9.28 -1.70
C LEU A 92 -1.03 8.48 -0.38
N ALA A 93 0.08 8.54 0.34
CA ALA A 93 0.21 7.91 1.65
C ALA A 93 -0.85 8.45 2.64
N ASP A 94 -1.02 9.78 2.71
CA ASP A 94 -2.05 10.42 3.54
C ASP A 94 -3.46 9.93 3.18
N ALA A 95 -3.78 9.84 1.88
CA ALA A 95 -5.09 9.39 1.42
C ALA A 95 -5.34 7.90 1.70
N VAL A 96 -4.31 7.05 1.60
CA VAL A 96 -4.37 5.63 1.96
C VAL A 96 -4.66 5.47 3.46
N ILE A 97 -3.91 6.17 4.30
CA ILE A 97 -4.09 6.16 5.76
C ILE A 97 -5.48 6.68 6.14
N CYS A 98 -5.94 7.78 5.55
CA CYS A 98 -7.27 8.32 5.81
C CYS A 98 -8.40 7.34 5.40
N SER A 99 -8.22 6.56 4.33
CA SER A 99 -9.16 5.52 3.93
C SER A 99 -9.27 4.45 5.01
N GLU A 100 -8.14 4.03 5.56
CA GLU A 100 -8.08 3.02 6.59
C GLU A 100 -8.77 3.44 7.89
N MET A 101 -8.59 4.72 8.28
CA MET A 101 -9.16 5.24 9.52
C MET A 101 -10.68 5.45 9.43
N LYS A 102 -11.20 5.86 8.26
CA LYS A 102 -12.63 6.09 8.04
C LYS A 102 -13.43 4.82 7.90
N ASP A 103 -12.88 3.80 7.25
CA ASP A 103 -13.53 2.49 7.10
C ASP A 103 -13.75 1.81 8.48
N ASN A 104 -12.98 2.21 9.50
CA ASN A 104 -13.12 1.73 10.88
C ASN A 104 -14.15 2.48 11.74
N LEU A 105 -14.58 3.68 11.32
CA LEU A 105 -15.65 4.44 11.98
C LEU A 105 -17.04 3.94 11.54
N VAL A 106 -17.13 3.16 10.48
CA VAL A 106 -18.34 2.39 10.17
C VAL A 106 -18.37 1.21 11.13
N ASN A 107 -19.06 1.42 12.25
CA ASN A 107 -19.29 0.46 13.31
C ASN A 107 -19.79 -0.89 12.72
N PRO A 108 -19.05 -2.01 12.83
CA PRO A 108 -19.50 -3.29 12.30
C PRO A 108 -20.74 -3.84 13.00
N LYS A 109 -21.23 -3.17 14.06
CA LYS A 109 -22.43 -3.54 14.84
C LYS A 109 -23.67 -2.74 14.52
N LYS A 110 -23.66 -1.77 13.62
CA LYS A 110 -24.93 -1.36 13.02
C LYS A 110 -25.11 -2.25 11.79
N PRO A 111 -26.12 -3.19 11.84
CA PRO A 111 -26.59 -3.75 10.59
C PRO A 111 -26.84 -2.53 9.69
N VAL A 112 -26.30 -2.57 8.48
CA VAL A 112 -26.66 -1.60 7.45
C VAL A 112 -28.18 -1.49 7.57
N GLN A 113 -28.67 -0.35 8.08
CA GLN A 113 -30.08 -0.07 7.88
C GLN A 113 -30.20 -0.14 6.37
N GLN A 114 -30.67 -1.29 5.92
CA GLN A 114 -31.08 -1.50 4.53
C GLN A 114 -31.88 -0.26 4.23
N SER A 115 -31.27 0.58 3.40
CA SER A 115 -31.83 1.90 3.13
C SER A 115 -33.30 1.66 2.84
N ASN A 116 -34.19 2.42 3.45
CA ASN A 116 -35.64 2.40 3.20
C ASN A 116 -35.99 2.49 1.70
N PHE A 117 -35.01 2.74 0.87
CA PHE A 117 -35.06 2.78 -0.58
C PHE A 117 -35.21 1.41 -1.23
N LEU A 118 -34.67 0.32 -0.65
CA LEU A 118 -34.91 -1.05 -1.18
C LEU A 118 -36.28 -1.58 -0.76
N MET A 119 -36.77 -1.22 0.43
CA MET A 119 -38.06 -1.67 0.92
C MET A 119 -39.25 -0.96 0.23
N SER A 120 -39.05 0.26 -0.31
CA SER A 120 -40.11 1.00 -1.02
C SER A 120 -40.45 0.43 -2.38
N ASN A 121 -39.59 -0.36 -3.00
CA ASN A 121 -39.75 -0.88 -4.36
C ASN A 121 -40.12 -2.36 -4.43
N LEU A 122 -40.39 -3.04 -3.32
CA LEU A 122 -40.84 -4.42 -3.29
C LEU A 122 -42.37 -4.52 -3.36
N PRO A 123 -42.93 -5.46 -4.12
CA PRO A 123 -44.38 -5.73 -4.16
C PRO A 123 -44.91 -6.04 -2.76
N PRO A 124 -46.18 -5.62 -2.44
CA PRO A 124 -46.74 -5.71 -1.09
C PRO A 124 -46.73 -7.11 -0.45
N GLY A 125 -46.84 -8.18 -1.25
CA GLY A 125 -46.80 -9.56 -0.74
C GLY A 125 -45.41 -10.06 -0.33
N PHE A 126 -44.34 -9.42 -0.77
CA PHE A 126 -42.97 -9.82 -0.43
C PHE A 126 -42.49 -9.18 0.89
N ARG A 127 -43.08 -8.05 1.28
CA ARG A 127 -42.73 -7.37 2.55
C ARG A 127 -43.11 -8.22 3.76
N GLN A 128 -44.26 -8.83 3.76
CA GLN A 128 -44.73 -9.69 4.86
C GLN A 128 -43.90 -10.96 5.04
N HIS A 129 -43.29 -11.48 3.99
CA HIS A 129 -42.45 -12.68 4.03
C HIS A 129 -41.06 -12.40 4.60
N VAL A 130 -40.50 -11.22 4.33
CA VAL A 130 -39.20 -10.77 4.85
C VAL A 130 -39.29 -10.38 6.34
N GLU A 131 -40.41 -9.81 6.77
CA GLU A 131 -40.64 -9.48 8.19
C GLU A 131 -40.82 -10.72 9.07
N GLN A 132 -41.30 -11.83 8.51
CA GLN A 132 -41.47 -13.11 9.23
C GLN A 132 -40.17 -13.92 9.42
N LEU A 133 -39.10 -13.60 8.65
CA LEU A 133 -37.84 -14.34 8.68
C LEU A 133 -36.77 -13.75 9.64
N ASN A 134 -37.03 -12.60 10.24
CA ASN A 134 -36.02 -11.85 11.02
C ASN A 134 -36.42 -11.54 12.47
N LEU A 135 -36.85 -12.53 13.25
CA LEU A 135 -36.99 -12.36 14.68
C LEU A 135 -36.26 -13.47 15.46
N PRO A 136 -35.05 -13.21 15.98
CA PRO A 136 -34.59 -13.91 17.18
C PRO A 136 -35.27 -13.29 18.39
N LYS A 137 -35.98 -14.11 19.18
CA LYS A 137 -36.54 -13.73 20.47
C LYS A 137 -35.42 -13.36 21.42
N ALA A 138 -35.52 -12.15 22.00
CA ALA A 138 -34.67 -11.70 23.07
C ALA A 138 -34.90 -12.57 24.33
N THR A 139 -33.86 -13.24 24.76
CA THR A 139 -33.72 -13.69 26.14
C THR A 139 -32.91 -12.64 26.89
N GLN A 140 -33.57 -12.00 27.86
CA GLN A 140 -32.91 -11.17 28.88
C GLN A 140 -32.10 -12.12 29.78
N ASP A 141 -30.82 -11.85 29.97
CA ASP A 141 -30.10 -11.65 31.23
C ASP A 141 -28.59 -11.83 31.06
N ASN A 142 -27.79 -10.93 31.66
CA ASN A 142 -26.36 -10.98 31.94
C ASN A 142 -25.32 -10.46 30.93
N ASP A 143 -25.66 -9.56 30.01
CA ASP A 143 -24.70 -9.07 28.97
C ASP A 143 -23.96 -7.74 29.33
N VAL A 144 -24.03 -7.22 30.56
CA VAL A 144 -23.49 -5.87 30.84
C VAL A 144 -21.98 -5.87 31.12
N ASP A 145 -21.43 -6.93 31.71
CA ASP A 145 -19.99 -6.98 32.08
C ASP A 145 -19.12 -7.47 30.86
N ASP A 146 -19.60 -8.41 30.09
CA ASP A 146 -18.85 -8.94 28.90
C ASP A 146 -18.63 -7.88 27.80
N ASN A 147 -19.53 -6.92 27.66
CA ASN A 147 -19.40 -5.85 26.66
C ASN A 147 -18.37 -4.79 27.09
N ALA A 148 -18.28 -4.46 28.36
CA ALA A 148 -17.29 -3.50 28.88
C ALA A 148 -15.87 -4.07 28.80
N GLU A 149 -15.68 -5.37 29.11
CA GLU A 149 -14.39 -6.04 28.93
C GLU A 149 -14.00 -6.17 27.44
N ARG A 150 -14.94 -6.47 26.57
CA ARG A 150 -14.70 -6.52 25.11
C ARG A 150 -14.39 -5.15 24.52
N GLU A 151 -15.07 -4.10 24.96
CA GLU A 151 -14.77 -2.72 24.57
C GLU A 151 -13.41 -2.25 25.09
N ALA A 152 -13.04 -2.59 26.33
CA ALA A 152 -11.73 -2.31 26.89
C ALA A 152 -10.60 -3.07 26.19
N VAL A 153 -10.81 -4.34 25.80
CA VAL A 153 -9.87 -5.14 25.01
C VAL A 153 -9.75 -4.61 23.59
N GLU A 154 -10.83 -4.10 23.00
CA GLU A 154 -10.80 -3.51 21.64
C GLU A 154 -10.18 -2.10 21.64
N GLN A 155 -10.38 -1.30 22.72
CA GLN A 155 -9.69 -0.04 22.92
C GLN A 155 -8.18 -0.21 23.11
N ASN A 156 -7.72 -1.28 23.74
CA ASN A 156 -6.29 -1.58 23.88
C ASN A 156 -5.60 -1.99 22.58
N LYS A 157 -6.35 -2.28 21.52
CA LYS A 157 -5.81 -2.65 20.21
C LYS A 157 -5.58 -1.46 19.28
N ARG A 158 -5.90 -0.24 19.67
CA ARG A 158 -5.79 0.97 18.85
C ARG A 158 -5.23 2.12 19.65
N THR A 159 -4.61 3.05 18.94
CA THR A 159 -4.24 4.37 19.51
C THR A 159 -5.46 5.27 19.61
N LEU A 160 -5.34 6.39 20.33
CA LEU A 160 -6.35 7.47 20.37
C LEU A 160 -6.72 7.96 18.96
N SER A 161 -5.77 7.98 18.04
CA SER A 161 -5.98 8.33 16.63
C SER A 161 -6.69 7.24 15.81
N GLY A 162 -7.00 6.08 16.42
CA GLY A 162 -7.65 4.94 15.78
C GLY A 162 -6.74 4.08 14.92
N ILE A 163 -5.41 4.22 15.04
CA ILE A 163 -4.44 3.38 14.34
C ILE A 163 -4.51 1.94 14.88
N PRO A 164 -4.80 0.93 14.05
CA PRO A 164 -4.77 -0.47 14.47
C PRO A 164 -3.35 -0.93 14.77
N LEU A 165 -3.18 -1.70 15.83
CA LEU A 165 -1.87 -2.17 16.30
C LEU A 165 -1.83 -3.69 16.45
N PRO A 166 -0.71 -4.34 16.11
CA PRO A 166 0.52 -3.76 15.51
C PRO A 166 0.33 -3.31 14.06
N VAL A 167 1.10 -2.28 13.66
CA VAL A 167 1.15 -1.78 12.29
C VAL A 167 2.52 -2.05 11.65
N ALA A 168 2.52 -2.59 10.43
CA ALA A 168 3.74 -3.06 9.80
C ALA A 168 3.96 -2.51 8.38
N ASP A 169 5.23 -2.57 7.95
CA ASP A 169 5.64 -2.38 6.56
C ASP A 169 6.72 -3.42 6.20
N THR A 170 6.45 -4.21 5.17
CA THR A 170 7.34 -5.29 4.71
C THR A 170 8.47 -4.81 3.79
N ALA A 171 8.43 -3.55 3.37
CA ALA A 171 9.44 -2.89 2.54
C ALA A 171 9.47 -1.39 2.90
N ALA A 172 9.92 -1.11 4.13
CA ALA A 172 9.72 0.17 4.80
C ALA A 172 10.27 1.38 4.03
N GLY A 173 11.32 1.19 3.22
CA GLY A 173 11.95 2.31 2.53
C GLY A 173 12.29 3.41 3.52
N GLY A 174 12.06 4.67 3.18
CA GLY A 174 12.25 5.80 4.08
C GLY A 174 11.21 5.94 5.20
N GLY A 175 10.33 4.98 5.44
CA GLY A 175 9.34 5.01 6.54
C GLY A 175 8.21 6.02 6.35
N LEU A 176 7.86 6.37 5.12
CA LEU A 176 6.88 7.42 4.84
C LEU A 176 5.50 7.17 5.48
N PHE A 177 4.96 5.96 5.34
CA PHE A 177 3.65 5.64 5.93
C PHE A 177 3.65 5.88 7.44
N HIS A 178 4.71 5.44 8.13
CA HIS A 178 4.82 5.59 9.58
C HIS A 178 5.08 7.04 10.00
N ALA A 179 5.85 7.81 9.23
CA ALA A 179 5.98 9.25 9.45
C ALA A 179 4.62 9.99 9.34
N ARG A 180 3.73 9.54 8.43
CA ARG A 180 2.37 10.09 8.33
C ARG A 180 1.45 9.62 9.45
N LEU A 181 1.63 8.40 9.95
CA LEU A 181 0.93 7.92 11.14
C LEU A 181 1.33 8.71 12.39
N ILE A 182 2.63 9.03 12.57
CA ILE A 182 3.13 9.89 13.66
C ILE A 182 2.44 11.25 13.65
N ARG A 183 2.39 11.92 12.50
CA ARG A 183 1.66 13.20 12.38
C ARG A 183 0.22 13.07 12.82
N ARG A 184 -0.50 12.07 12.30
CA ARG A 184 -1.89 11.83 12.64
C ARG A 184 -2.10 11.51 14.11
N HIS A 185 -1.17 10.76 14.69
CA HIS A 185 -1.17 10.43 16.10
C HIS A 185 -1.02 11.70 16.96
N ALA A 186 -0.07 12.55 16.64
CA ALA A 186 0.12 13.83 17.31
C ALA A 186 -1.10 14.77 17.18
N ASP A 187 -1.70 14.84 15.99
CA ASP A 187 -2.91 15.64 15.78
C ASP A 187 -4.07 15.20 16.69
N ALA A 188 -4.17 13.90 16.99
CA ALA A 188 -5.20 13.36 17.87
C ALA A 188 -4.94 13.60 19.37
N HIS A 189 -3.72 14.00 19.73
CA HIS A 189 -3.30 14.21 21.11
C HIS A 189 -3.45 15.66 21.59
N GLN A 190 -3.80 16.62 20.74
CA GLN A 190 -3.74 18.06 21.03
C GLN A 190 -4.48 18.44 22.32
N ASP A 191 -5.59 17.78 22.63
CA ASP A 191 -6.43 18.05 23.81
C ASP A 191 -6.42 16.90 24.86
N ALA A 192 -5.55 15.91 24.70
CA ALA A 192 -5.51 14.75 25.59
C ALA A 192 -4.67 15.03 26.86
N ASP A 193 -4.95 14.28 27.93
CA ASP A 193 -4.16 14.32 29.16
C ASP A 193 -2.69 13.93 28.89
N PRO A 194 -1.69 14.62 29.49
CA PRO A 194 -0.28 14.35 29.25
C PRO A 194 0.16 12.91 29.51
N GLU A 195 -0.32 12.25 30.56
CA GLU A 195 0.05 10.86 30.84
C GLU A 195 -0.55 9.93 29.80
N LEU A 196 -1.78 10.19 29.37
CA LEU A 196 -2.43 9.45 28.30
C LEU A 196 -1.70 9.65 26.95
N GLN A 197 -1.23 10.88 26.64
CA GLN A 197 -0.42 11.16 25.45
C GLN A 197 0.87 10.33 25.46
N LYS A 198 1.56 10.31 26.59
CA LYS A 198 2.82 9.59 26.79
C LYS A 198 2.62 8.08 26.61
N GLU A 199 1.59 7.52 27.26
CA GLU A 199 1.28 6.10 27.19
C GLU A 199 0.84 5.66 25.80
N ASP A 200 0.02 6.46 25.11
CA ASP A 200 -0.45 6.15 23.78
C ASP A 200 0.69 6.26 22.73
N THR A 201 1.64 7.19 22.95
CA THR A 201 2.87 7.27 22.14
C THR A 201 3.73 6.03 22.34
N ARG A 202 3.93 5.56 23.58
CA ARG A 202 4.60 4.28 23.87
C ARG A 202 3.91 3.12 23.17
N ARG A 203 2.58 3.07 23.25
CA ARG A 203 1.76 2.03 22.62
C ARG A 203 1.95 2.00 21.11
N LEU A 204 1.93 3.15 20.44
CA LEU A 204 2.18 3.22 19.01
C LEU A 204 3.57 2.64 18.66
N PHE A 205 4.61 3.18 19.29
CA PHE A 205 5.99 2.83 18.91
C PHE A 205 6.42 1.43 19.37
N SER A 206 5.84 0.88 20.44
CA SER A 206 6.03 -0.52 20.82
C SER A 206 5.37 -1.51 19.84
N ASN A 207 4.52 -1.03 18.94
CA ASN A 207 3.73 -1.85 18.04
C ASN A 207 3.95 -1.49 16.56
N ILE A 208 5.02 -0.77 16.22
CA ILE A 208 5.49 -0.65 14.84
C ILE A 208 6.38 -1.84 14.47
N GLN A 209 6.30 -2.30 13.23
CA GLN A 209 7.06 -3.44 12.71
C GLN A 209 7.52 -3.13 11.28
N LEU A 210 8.69 -2.51 11.14
CA LEU A 210 9.24 -2.07 9.86
C LEU A 210 10.46 -2.90 9.47
N LEU A 211 10.44 -3.46 8.29
CA LEU A 211 11.53 -4.27 7.76
C LEU A 211 12.04 -3.70 6.44
N ASP A 212 13.36 -3.59 6.31
CA ASP A 212 14.02 -3.31 5.05
C ASP A 212 15.34 -4.09 4.94
N VAL A 213 15.72 -4.43 3.72
CA VAL A 213 16.93 -5.22 3.46
C VAL A 213 18.21 -4.37 3.54
N ASP A 214 18.10 -3.06 3.33
CA ASP A 214 19.22 -2.15 3.26
C ASP A 214 19.53 -1.52 4.63
N PRO A 215 20.72 -1.71 5.19
CA PRO A 215 21.08 -1.17 6.50
C PRO A 215 21.08 0.37 6.54
N LEU A 216 21.42 1.04 5.43
CA LEU A 216 21.38 2.50 5.35
C LEU A 216 19.93 3.01 5.37
N VAL A 217 19.04 2.32 4.67
CA VAL A 217 17.61 2.62 4.70
C VAL A 217 17.05 2.44 6.10
N VAL A 218 17.38 1.34 6.79
CA VAL A 218 16.97 1.09 8.18
C VAL A 218 17.44 2.21 9.12
N LYS A 219 18.72 2.56 9.07
CA LYS A 219 19.29 3.69 9.83
C LYS A 219 18.55 5.00 9.56
N SER A 220 18.33 5.30 8.29
CA SER A 220 17.67 6.53 7.86
C SER A 220 16.21 6.59 8.30
N THR A 221 15.52 5.45 8.26
CA THR A 221 14.13 5.32 8.71
C THR A 221 14.01 5.57 10.22
N LYS A 222 14.86 4.96 11.03
CA LYS A 222 14.93 5.23 12.49
C LYS A 222 15.12 6.71 12.77
N THR A 223 16.11 7.31 12.13
CA THR A 223 16.41 8.74 12.30
C THR A 223 15.24 9.60 11.87
N ARG A 224 14.61 9.31 10.72
CA ARG A 224 13.43 10.03 10.26
C ARG A 224 12.28 9.98 11.25
N LEU A 225 11.92 8.79 11.74
CA LEU A 225 10.80 8.63 12.66
C LEU A 225 11.05 9.34 13.99
N LEU A 226 12.32 9.35 14.46
CA LEU A 226 12.73 10.15 15.62
C LEU A 226 12.54 11.65 15.33
N LEU A 227 13.03 12.16 14.20
CA LEU A 227 12.95 13.59 13.85
C LEU A 227 11.50 14.04 13.63
N GLU A 228 10.65 13.20 13.02
CA GLU A 228 9.21 13.49 12.90
C GLU A 228 8.53 13.48 14.28
N SER A 229 8.90 12.57 15.19
CA SER A 229 8.38 12.56 16.55
C SER A 229 8.75 13.80 17.33
N ILE A 230 9.98 14.29 17.17
CA ILE A 230 10.43 15.55 17.75
C ILE A 230 9.66 16.73 17.14
N ARG A 231 9.52 16.77 15.81
CA ARG A 231 8.82 17.82 15.07
C ARG A 231 7.35 17.94 15.51
N HIS A 232 6.73 16.81 15.81
CA HIS A 232 5.35 16.73 16.26
C HIS A 232 5.20 16.71 17.79
N GLU A 233 6.25 17.09 18.51
CA GLU A 233 6.26 17.27 19.96
C GLU A 233 5.94 16.02 20.81
N LEU A 234 6.13 14.82 20.27
CA LEU A 234 5.96 13.57 20.99
C LEU A 234 7.21 13.20 21.82
N VAL A 235 8.36 13.77 21.47
CA VAL A 235 9.66 13.52 22.12
C VAL A 235 10.25 14.81 22.64
N SER A 236 10.85 14.79 23.86
CA SER A 236 11.58 15.89 24.43
C SER A 236 13.06 15.87 24.03
N PHE A 237 13.65 17.06 23.77
CA PHE A 237 15.10 17.20 23.56
C PHE A 237 15.92 17.29 24.85
N GLY A 238 15.26 17.47 25.97
CA GLY A 238 15.89 17.79 27.25
C GLY A 238 15.20 17.05 28.41
N PRO A 239 15.15 17.67 29.59
CA PRO A 239 14.53 17.05 30.75
C PRO A 239 13.08 16.62 30.48
N GLU A 240 12.63 15.71 31.27
CA GLU A 240 11.30 15.11 31.15
C GLU A 240 10.21 16.19 31.04
N THR A 241 9.46 16.15 29.97
CA THR A 241 8.36 17.10 29.67
C THR A 241 7.04 16.36 29.72
N PRO A 242 6.01 16.89 30.40
CA PRO A 242 4.70 16.27 30.42
C PRO A 242 4.17 15.94 29.01
N GLY A 243 3.60 14.78 28.83
CA GLY A 243 3.06 14.32 27.53
C GLY A 243 4.08 13.81 26.53
N LYS A 244 5.37 13.96 26.79
CA LYS A 244 6.46 13.56 25.87
C LYS A 244 7.29 12.42 26.46
N ILE A 245 7.72 11.49 25.63
CA ILE A 245 8.72 10.48 26.01
C ILE A 245 10.12 11.02 25.82
N SER A 246 11.12 10.42 26.49
CA SER A 246 12.51 10.84 26.32
C SER A 246 13.05 10.39 24.95
N ARG A 247 14.12 11.04 24.50
CA ARG A 247 14.81 10.65 23.26
C ARG A 247 15.34 9.22 23.35
N GLU A 248 15.96 8.87 24.46
CA GLU A 248 16.56 7.55 24.70
C GLU A 248 15.48 6.45 24.67
N GLU A 249 14.31 6.72 25.25
CA GLU A 249 13.17 5.81 25.19
C GLU A 249 12.67 5.63 23.74
N MET A 250 12.52 6.72 23.00
CA MET A 250 12.11 6.65 21.60
C MET A 250 13.13 5.88 20.75
N GLU A 251 14.42 6.13 20.93
CA GLU A 251 15.49 5.41 20.20
C GLU A 251 15.42 3.90 20.48
N ALA A 252 15.21 3.51 21.74
CA ALA A 252 15.05 2.09 22.12
C ALA A 252 13.80 1.46 21.46
N LEU A 253 12.68 2.17 21.43
CA LEU A 253 11.46 1.71 20.76
C LEU A 253 11.66 1.56 19.24
N LEU A 254 12.34 2.51 18.61
CA LEU A 254 12.68 2.45 17.19
C LEU A 254 13.67 1.34 16.88
N ASP A 255 14.62 1.05 17.77
CA ASP A 255 15.55 -0.07 17.60
C ASP A 255 14.84 -1.43 17.61
N ALA A 256 13.79 -1.56 18.44
CA ALA A 256 12.97 -2.75 18.48
C ALA A 256 11.97 -2.85 17.31
N GLY A 257 11.46 -1.71 16.84
CA GLY A 257 10.39 -1.63 15.84
C GLY A 257 10.88 -1.54 14.38
N VAL A 258 12.14 -1.17 14.13
CA VAL A 258 12.69 -1.01 12.78
C VAL A 258 13.93 -1.88 12.62
N MET A 259 13.82 -2.94 11.84
CA MET A 259 14.87 -3.97 11.73
C MET A 259 15.38 -4.14 10.30
N GLN A 260 16.62 -4.58 10.17
CA GLN A 260 17.17 -5.04 8.90
C GLN A 260 16.76 -6.50 8.64
N GLY A 261 16.22 -6.78 7.45
CA GLY A 261 15.91 -8.15 7.05
C GLY A 261 15.24 -8.23 5.67
N ASP A 262 15.24 -9.43 5.10
CA ASP A 262 14.55 -9.71 3.84
C ASP A 262 13.17 -10.32 4.16
N ALA A 263 12.12 -9.56 3.94
CA ALA A 263 10.75 -9.99 4.21
C ALA A 263 10.34 -11.22 3.39
N LEU A 264 10.88 -11.42 2.19
CA LEU A 264 10.55 -12.55 1.33
C LEU A 264 11.28 -13.83 1.74
N GLN A 265 12.56 -13.71 2.10
CA GLN A 265 13.43 -14.86 2.35
C GLN A 265 13.63 -15.18 3.85
N GLY A 266 13.52 -14.16 4.72
CA GLY A 266 13.69 -14.29 6.16
C GLY A 266 12.40 -14.66 6.90
N GLU A 267 12.56 -14.93 8.20
CA GLU A 267 11.45 -15.02 9.13
C GLU A 267 10.98 -13.61 9.52
N TRP A 268 9.70 -13.49 9.86
CA TRP A 268 9.17 -12.23 10.41
C TRP A 268 9.68 -12.08 11.84
N PRO A 269 10.42 -11.00 12.17
CA PRO A 269 11.17 -10.95 13.43
C PRO A 269 10.31 -10.70 14.68
N TRP A 270 9.05 -10.33 14.50
CA TRP A 270 8.13 -10.05 15.62
C TRP A 270 7.16 -11.20 15.83
N THR A 271 6.86 -11.50 17.10
CA THR A 271 5.92 -12.57 17.47
C THR A 271 4.46 -12.16 17.32
N ALA A 272 4.16 -10.87 17.53
CA ALA A 272 2.80 -10.34 17.37
C ALA A 272 2.48 -10.14 15.88
N ALA A 273 1.45 -10.82 15.39
CA ALA A 273 0.98 -10.65 14.01
C ALA A 273 0.36 -9.25 13.82
N PRO A 274 0.68 -8.51 12.73
CA PRO A 274 0.13 -7.19 12.48
C PRO A 274 -1.39 -7.20 12.28
N GLU A 275 -2.05 -6.12 12.72
CA GLU A 275 -3.44 -5.82 12.37
C GLU A 275 -3.56 -5.05 11.05
N LEU A 276 -2.52 -4.30 10.71
CA LEU A 276 -2.46 -3.49 9.52
C LEU A 276 -1.07 -3.56 8.89
N VAL A 277 -1.02 -3.79 7.60
CA VAL A 277 0.18 -3.61 6.78
C VAL A 277 -0.06 -2.49 5.79
N LEU A 278 0.83 -1.50 5.80
CA LEU A 278 0.88 -0.38 4.85
C LEU A 278 2.21 -0.46 4.11
N THR A 279 2.21 -0.74 2.82
CA THR A 279 3.47 -0.97 2.11
C THR A 279 3.44 -0.53 0.64
N ASN A 280 4.59 -0.11 0.14
CA ASN A 280 4.85 0.11 -1.29
C ASN A 280 6.10 -0.70 -1.67
N PRO A 281 5.95 -1.99 -1.99
CA PRO A 281 7.08 -2.88 -2.25
C PRO A 281 7.76 -2.58 -3.59
N PRO A 282 8.97 -3.09 -3.83
CA PRO A 282 9.67 -2.89 -5.09
C PRO A 282 8.94 -3.52 -6.30
N TRP A 283 8.81 -2.75 -7.42
CA TRP A 283 8.11 -3.16 -8.63
C TRP A 283 9.10 -3.68 -9.69
N LEU A 284 9.82 -4.73 -9.34
CA LEU A 284 10.86 -5.29 -10.18
C LEU A 284 10.57 -6.76 -10.51
N ARG A 285 10.70 -7.12 -11.78
CA ARG A 285 10.65 -8.53 -12.19
C ARG A 285 11.95 -9.23 -11.80
N ILE A 286 11.87 -10.46 -11.31
CA ILE A 286 13.06 -11.26 -10.96
C ILE A 286 14.03 -11.33 -12.15
N LYS A 287 13.51 -11.44 -13.38
CA LYS A 287 14.34 -11.48 -14.59
C LYS A 287 15.12 -10.20 -14.88
N ASP A 288 14.66 -9.06 -14.37
CA ASP A 288 15.27 -7.75 -14.62
C ASP A 288 16.22 -7.32 -13.50
N ARG A 289 16.18 -8.00 -12.31
CA ARG A 289 16.96 -7.64 -11.11
C ARG A 289 18.47 -7.62 -11.33
N PHE A 290 18.98 -8.49 -12.18
CA PHE A 290 20.43 -8.63 -12.42
C PHE A 290 20.79 -8.31 -13.88
N ARG A 291 19.99 -7.45 -14.52
CA ARG A 291 20.19 -7.08 -15.91
C ARG A 291 21.46 -6.24 -16.06
N GLY A 292 22.33 -6.62 -17.01
CA GLY A 292 23.60 -5.94 -17.25
C GLY A 292 24.79 -6.45 -16.43
N MET A 293 24.56 -7.37 -15.48
CA MET A 293 25.64 -8.03 -14.73
C MET A 293 26.20 -9.21 -15.54
N GLU A 294 27.51 -9.45 -15.43
CA GLU A 294 28.19 -10.57 -16.08
C GLU A 294 27.55 -11.91 -15.70
N ASP A 295 27.30 -12.15 -14.40
CA ASP A 295 26.67 -13.34 -13.86
C ASP A 295 25.14 -13.21 -13.71
N GLY A 296 24.52 -12.18 -14.29
CA GLY A 296 23.12 -11.84 -14.05
C GLY A 296 22.13 -12.96 -14.37
N SER A 297 22.46 -13.84 -15.31
CA SER A 297 21.63 -15.01 -15.64
C SER A 297 21.66 -16.05 -14.52
N GLN A 298 22.83 -16.36 -13.96
CA GLN A 298 23.02 -17.29 -12.88
C GLN A 298 22.35 -16.77 -11.58
N LEU A 299 22.58 -15.52 -11.23
CA LEU A 299 21.98 -14.88 -10.04
C LEU A 299 20.44 -14.87 -10.08
N ARG A 300 19.86 -14.67 -11.26
CA ARG A 300 18.39 -14.77 -11.46
C ARG A 300 17.88 -16.17 -11.21
N LYS A 301 18.58 -17.18 -11.73
CA LYS A 301 18.21 -18.57 -11.55
C LYS A 301 18.28 -18.95 -10.07
N GLU A 302 19.38 -18.63 -9.41
CA GLU A 302 19.60 -18.88 -7.97
C GLU A 302 18.53 -18.19 -7.10
N LEU A 303 18.21 -16.92 -7.36
CA LEU A 303 17.15 -16.23 -6.64
C LEU A 303 15.80 -16.91 -6.87
N GLY A 304 15.49 -17.25 -8.12
CA GLY A 304 14.22 -17.90 -8.46
C GLY A 304 14.09 -19.30 -7.84
N GLU A 305 15.17 -20.08 -7.78
CA GLU A 305 15.21 -21.39 -7.11
C GLU A 305 15.09 -21.25 -5.60
N ARG A 306 15.82 -20.31 -4.99
CA ARG A 306 15.76 -20.03 -3.57
C ARG A 306 14.34 -19.66 -3.13
N LEU A 307 13.69 -18.73 -3.82
CA LEU A 307 12.31 -18.33 -3.51
C LEU A 307 11.29 -19.46 -3.70
N ARG A 308 11.47 -20.35 -4.69
CA ARG A 308 10.58 -21.52 -4.88
C ARG A 308 10.75 -22.57 -3.81
N ASN A 309 11.95 -22.70 -3.26
CA ASN A 309 12.27 -23.72 -2.28
C ASN A 309 11.99 -23.29 -0.83
N LEU A 310 11.57 -22.03 -0.62
CA LEU A 310 11.14 -21.57 0.70
C LEU A 310 9.87 -22.29 1.11
N THR A 311 9.87 -22.83 2.31
CA THR A 311 8.71 -23.52 2.90
C THR A 311 8.42 -22.97 4.29
N ASP A 312 7.12 -22.84 4.60
CA ASP A 312 6.62 -22.54 5.92
C ASP A 312 5.74 -23.74 6.36
N ASN A 313 6.08 -24.34 7.49
CA ASN A 313 5.39 -25.54 7.99
C ASN A 313 5.26 -26.68 6.95
N GLY A 314 6.27 -26.84 6.10
CA GLY A 314 6.32 -27.90 5.08
C GLY A 314 5.55 -27.59 3.78
N ALA A 315 4.87 -26.46 3.68
CA ALA A 315 4.23 -25.99 2.46
C ALA A 315 5.09 -24.89 1.77
N PRO A 316 5.03 -24.75 0.43
CA PRO A 316 5.71 -23.66 -0.26
C PRO A 316 5.26 -22.31 0.30
N ARG A 317 6.22 -21.42 0.65
CA ARG A 317 5.94 -20.06 1.14
C ARG A 317 5.15 -19.26 0.12
N PHE A 318 5.42 -19.43 -1.17
CA PHE A 318 4.77 -18.69 -2.25
C PHE A 318 4.01 -19.61 -3.20
N SER A 319 2.70 -19.53 -3.19
CA SER A 319 1.80 -20.27 -4.09
C SER A 319 1.74 -19.66 -5.49
N THR A 320 2.02 -18.34 -5.60
CA THR A 320 1.90 -17.56 -6.84
C THR A 320 3.18 -17.50 -7.68
N MET A 321 4.20 -18.28 -7.33
CA MET A 321 5.52 -18.33 -7.97
C MET A 321 5.50 -19.01 -9.36
N ARG A 322 4.64 -18.51 -10.27
CA ARG A 322 4.48 -19.06 -11.62
C ARG A 322 4.80 -18.02 -12.70
N GLY A 323 5.48 -18.45 -13.75
CA GLY A 323 5.79 -17.62 -14.91
C GLY A 323 6.81 -16.52 -14.61
N ASN A 324 6.62 -15.35 -15.21
CA ASN A 324 7.50 -14.19 -15.05
C ASN A 324 7.10 -13.39 -13.80
N VAL A 325 7.66 -13.74 -12.66
CA VAL A 325 7.29 -13.18 -11.35
C VAL A 325 7.86 -11.78 -11.17
N ASN A 326 6.99 -10.84 -10.78
CA ASN A 326 7.37 -9.54 -10.26
C ASN A 326 7.37 -9.59 -8.73
N LEU A 327 8.37 -8.99 -8.08
CA LEU A 327 8.56 -9.06 -6.63
C LEU A 327 7.36 -8.56 -5.84
N TYR A 328 6.67 -7.49 -6.27
CA TYR A 328 5.49 -6.99 -5.56
C TYR A 328 4.42 -8.05 -5.33
N ARG A 329 4.29 -9.05 -6.23
CA ARG A 329 3.32 -10.15 -6.05
C ARG A 329 3.66 -11.01 -4.83
N LEU A 330 4.95 -11.29 -4.64
CA LEU A 330 5.43 -12.04 -3.48
C LEU A 330 5.31 -11.24 -2.19
N PHE A 331 5.52 -9.92 -2.26
CA PHE A 331 5.27 -9.02 -1.13
C PHE A 331 3.80 -8.98 -0.73
N ILE A 332 2.85 -9.01 -1.68
CA ILE A 332 1.42 -9.15 -1.37
C ILE A 332 1.16 -10.44 -0.60
N GLU A 333 1.62 -11.57 -1.15
CA GLU A 333 1.43 -12.89 -0.53
C GLU A 333 2.08 -12.95 0.85
N ARG A 334 3.33 -12.45 0.99
CA ARG A 334 4.01 -12.41 2.28
C ARG A 334 3.33 -11.50 3.30
N SER A 335 2.87 -10.34 2.89
CA SER A 335 2.12 -9.43 3.77
C SER A 335 0.84 -10.06 4.31
N LEU A 336 0.14 -10.85 3.49
CA LEU A 336 -1.04 -11.58 3.93
C LEU A 336 -0.72 -12.73 4.89
N GLN A 337 0.45 -13.37 4.74
CA GLN A 337 0.89 -14.47 5.63
C GLN A 337 1.28 -13.99 7.03
N ILE A 338 1.84 -12.79 7.15
CA ILE A 338 2.23 -12.23 8.46
C ILE A 338 1.08 -11.55 9.19
N LEU A 339 0.03 -11.12 8.47
CA LEU A 339 -1.15 -10.52 9.06
C LEU A 339 -1.90 -11.54 9.92
N LYS A 340 -2.49 -11.07 11.02
CA LYS A 340 -3.48 -11.87 11.74
C LYS A 340 -4.73 -12.08 10.88
N ASP A 341 -5.55 -13.08 11.23
CA ASP A 341 -6.85 -13.29 10.60
C ASP A 341 -7.73 -12.03 10.75
N GLY A 342 -8.32 -11.57 9.65
CA GLY A 342 -9.08 -10.32 9.60
C GLY A 342 -8.20 -9.06 9.60
N GLY A 343 -6.89 -9.18 9.68
CA GLY A 343 -5.95 -8.08 9.51
C GLY A 343 -5.99 -7.50 8.11
N ARG A 344 -5.55 -6.25 7.94
CA ARG A 344 -5.75 -5.49 6.71
C ARG A 344 -4.45 -5.14 6.03
N LEU A 345 -4.43 -5.35 4.71
CA LEU A 345 -3.35 -4.92 3.82
C LEU A 345 -3.81 -3.73 2.98
N ARG A 346 -3.00 -2.68 2.97
CA ARG A 346 -3.05 -1.58 2.00
C ARG A 346 -1.71 -1.55 1.27
N ILE A 347 -1.74 -1.87 0.00
CA ILE A 347 -0.52 -2.01 -0.80
C ILE A 347 -0.62 -1.25 -2.11
N ILE A 348 0.45 -0.54 -2.45
CA ILE A 348 0.59 0.14 -3.74
C ILE A 348 1.28 -0.82 -4.71
N ALA A 349 0.69 -1.02 -5.87
CA ALA A 349 1.19 -1.97 -6.87
C ALA A 349 0.97 -1.46 -8.30
N PRO A 350 1.68 -2.01 -9.30
CA PRO A 350 1.35 -1.79 -10.71
C PRO A 350 -0.07 -2.26 -11.05
N ASP A 351 -0.82 -1.48 -11.83
CA ASP A 351 -2.19 -1.80 -12.23
C ASP A 351 -2.28 -3.00 -13.19
N SER A 352 -1.15 -3.41 -13.75
CA SER A 352 -1.03 -4.64 -14.54
C SER A 352 -1.47 -5.89 -13.78
N LEU A 353 -1.34 -5.89 -12.42
CA LEU A 353 -1.88 -6.91 -11.55
C LEU A 353 -3.36 -7.19 -11.82
N LEU A 354 -4.14 -6.15 -12.12
CA LEU A 354 -5.58 -6.27 -12.34
C LEU A 354 -5.95 -7.08 -13.59
N ARG A 355 -5.05 -7.16 -14.59
CA ARG A 355 -5.40 -7.66 -15.92
C ARG A 355 -4.42 -8.67 -16.52
N GLU A 356 -3.11 -8.56 -16.19
CA GLU A 356 -2.11 -9.46 -16.77
C GLU A 356 -2.40 -10.93 -16.44
N GLN A 357 -2.26 -11.80 -17.45
CA GLN A 357 -2.45 -13.24 -17.28
C GLN A 357 -1.46 -13.83 -16.27
N SER A 358 -0.24 -13.31 -16.23
CA SER A 358 0.80 -13.74 -15.27
C SER A 358 0.42 -13.50 -13.81
N SER A 359 -0.52 -12.57 -13.54
CA SER A 359 -1.02 -12.24 -12.21
C SER A 359 -2.31 -13.00 -11.83
N HIS A 360 -2.80 -13.88 -12.71
CA HIS A 360 -3.99 -14.69 -12.42
C HIS A 360 -3.86 -15.50 -11.12
N PRO A 361 -2.77 -16.25 -10.84
CA PRO A 361 -2.68 -17.00 -9.58
C PRO A 361 -2.78 -16.14 -8.33
N LEU A 362 -2.27 -14.90 -8.39
CA LEU A 362 -2.40 -13.96 -7.28
C LEU A 362 -3.85 -13.47 -7.14
N ARG A 363 -4.52 -13.09 -8.24
CA ARG A 363 -5.93 -12.68 -8.17
C ARG A 363 -6.82 -13.79 -7.63
N GLU A 364 -6.58 -15.03 -8.07
CA GLU A 364 -7.28 -16.21 -7.55
C GLU A 364 -7.06 -16.38 -6.04
N LEU A 365 -5.82 -16.25 -5.56
CA LEU A 365 -5.49 -16.26 -4.13
C LEU A 365 -6.29 -15.19 -3.36
N LEU A 366 -6.31 -13.94 -3.87
CA LEU A 366 -6.99 -12.83 -3.23
C LEU A 366 -8.50 -13.00 -3.15
N VAL A 367 -9.12 -13.60 -4.16
CA VAL A 367 -10.58 -13.80 -4.21
C VAL A 367 -11.01 -15.02 -3.43
N LYS A 368 -10.27 -16.15 -3.52
CA LYS A 368 -10.70 -17.42 -2.94
C LYS A 368 -10.28 -17.62 -1.48
N HIS A 369 -9.20 -16.97 -1.04
CA HIS A 369 -8.62 -17.20 0.29
C HIS A 369 -8.54 -15.94 1.15
N HIS A 370 -8.81 -14.76 0.56
CA HIS A 370 -8.76 -13.49 1.27
C HIS A 370 -9.91 -12.59 0.83
N GLY A 371 -10.24 -11.59 1.64
CA GLY A 371 -11.25 -10.60 1.28
C GLY A 371 -10.63 -9.46 0.44
N TRP A 372 -10.64 -9.56 -0.88
CA TRP A 372 -10.21 -8.44 -1.72
C TRP A 372 -11.31 -7.38 -1.79
N THR A 373 -11.27 -6.42 -0.88
CA THR A 373 -12.35 -5.46 -0.64
C THR A 373 -12.32 -4.25 -1.55
N HIS A 374 -11.12 -3.75 -1.89
CA HIS A 374 -10.98 -2.49 -2.62
C HIS A 374 -9.85 -2.53 -3.66
N ALA A 375 -10.06 -1.83 -4.77
CA ALA A 375 -9.02 -1.46 -5.72
C ALA A 375 -9.22 0.01 -6.14
N TRP A 376 -8.25 0.87 -5.79
CA TRP A 376 -8.24 2.28 -6.16
C TRP A 376 -7.29 2.47 -7.35
N ALA A 377 -7.84 2.54 -8.55
CA ALA A 377 -7.07 2.79 -9.76
C ALA A 377 -6.62 4.25 -9.83
N ILE A 378 -5.34 4.48 -10.10
CA ILE A 378 -4.74 5.82 -10.18
C ILE A 378 -4.53 6.16 -11.65
N GLU A 379 -5.17 7.23 -12.09
CA GLU A 379 -4.91 7.87 -13.37
C GLU A 379 -3.68 8.79 -13.24
N GLU A 380 -3.02 9.08 -14.33
CA GLU A 380 -1.86 9.97 -14.35
C GLU A 380 -0.72 9.52 -13.39
N ALA A 381 -0.50 8.21 -13.28
CA ALA A 381 0.51 7.66 -12.39
C ALA A 381 1.91 8.23 -12.63
N ASN A 382 2.24 8.58 -13.87
CA ASN A 382 3.48 9.25 -14.26
C ASN A 382 3.67 10.65 -13.62
N LEU A 383 2.59 11.31 -13.24
CA LEU A 383 2.66 12.59 -12.51
C LEU A 383 2.88 12.40 -11.00
N LEU A 384 2.48 11.25 -10.47
CA LEU A 384 2.68 10.88 -9.07
C LEU A 384 4.01 10.18 -8.85
N PHE A 385 4.39 9.30 -9.77
CA PHE A 385 5.64 8.54 -9.74
C PHE A 385 6.47 8.92 -10.97
N PRO A 386 7.35 9.91 -10.87
CA PRO A 386 8.15 10.39 -12.00
C PRO A 386 8.94 9.25 -12.66
N GLY A 387 8.91 9.18 -13.99
CA GLY A 387 9.59 8.14 -14.77
C GLY A 387 8.82 6.83 -14.92
N MET A 388 7.65 6.70 -14.30
CA MET A 388 6.78 5.52 -14.47
C MET A 388 5.94 5.64 -15.73
N THR A 389 5.89 4.54 -16.48
CA THR A 389 5.01 4.38 -17.65
C THR A 389 3.82 3.45 -17.38
N GLN A 390 3.85 2.75 -16.24
CA GLN A 390 2.80 1.82 -15.82
C GLN A 390 1.73 2.55 -15.00
N GLY A 391 0.48 2.12 -15.12
CA GLY A 391 -0.58 2.51 -14.19
C GLY A 391 -0.31 1.97 -12.79
N VAL A 392 -0.92 2.59 -11.81
CA VAL A 392 -0.78 2.25 -10.39
C VAL A 392 -2.15 1.97 -9.77
N VAL A 393 -2.20 1.03 -8.86
CA VAL A 393 -3.38 0.71 -8.07
C VAL A 393 -3.02 0.60 -6.60
N VAL A 394 -3.89 1.08 -5.72
CA VAL A 394 -3.85 0.74 -4.30
C VAL A 394 -4.84 -0.39 -4.07
N LEU A 395 -4.42 -1.44 -3.38
CA LEU A 395 -5.29 -2.57 -3.03
C LEU A 395 -5.67 -2.51 -1.55
N GLY A 396 -6.92 -2.84 -1.27
CA GLY A 396 -7.42 -3.09 0.07
C GLY A 396 -7.82 -4.55 0.20
N ILE A 397 -7.16 -5.29 1.09
CA ILE A 397 -7.35 -6.72 1.27
C ILE A 397 -7.46 -7.02 2.77
N THR A 398 -8.35 -7.94 3.13
CA THR A 398 -8.48 -8.50 4.47
C THR A 398 -7.93 -9.91 4.49
N ALA A 399 -6.96 -10.19 5.34
CA ALA A 399 -6.31 -11.50 5.44
C ALA A 399 -7.30 -12.55 5.94
N ASN A 400 -7.37 -13.70 5.26
CA ASN A 400 -8.27 -14.82 5.57
C ASN A 400 -9.73 -14.38 5.80
N GLY A 401 -10.13 -13.29 5.12
CA GLY A 401 -11.47 -12.73 5.18
C GLY A 401 -12.27 -13.03 3.92
N GLU A 402 -13.51 -12.58 3.90
CA GLU A 402 -14.39 -12.65 2.75
C GLU A 402 -14.76 -11.24 2.27
N ALA A 403 -15.00 -11.08 0.99
CA ALA A 403 -15.53 -9.86 0.41
C ALA A 403 -16.68 -10.20 -0.53
N PRO A 404 -17.91 -9.73 -0.24
CA PRO A 404 -19.09 -10.01 -1.07
C PRO A 404 -18.99 -9.32 -2.45
N ALA A 405 -18.14 -8.34 -2.56
CA ALA A 405 -17.85 -7.63 -3.80
C ALA A 405 -16.50 -6.92 -3.71
N LEU A 406 -15.83 -6.77 -4.85
CA LEU A 406 -14.69 -5.87 -4.99
C LEU A 406 -15.20 -4.46 -5.30
N ASN A 407 -14.87 -3.49 -4.44
CA ASN A 407 -15.15 -2.08 -4.68
C ASN A 407 -14.07 -1.48 -5.59
N LEU A 408 -14.41 -1.22 -6.83
CA LEU A 408 -13.53 -0.55 -7.79
C LEU A 408 -13.75 0.96 -7.70
N HIS A 409 -12.70 1.67 -7.33
CA HIS A 409 -12.71 3.12 -7.20
C HIS A 409 -11.88 3.79 -8.29
N GLY A 410 -12.38 4.87 -8.82
CA GLY A 410 -11.60 5.70 -9.72
C GLY A 410 -12.07 5.70 -11.17
N PRO A 411 -11.19 6.06 -12.08
CA PRO A 411 -9.77 6.46 -11.86
C PRO A 411 -9.58 7.68 -10.96
N ILE A 412 -8.57 7.61 -10.08
CA ILE A 412 -8.17 8.70 -9.19
C ILE A 412 -7.21 9.63 -9.93
N THR A 413 -7.50 10.92 -9.92
CA THR A 413 -6.65 11.96 -10.52
C THR A 413 -5.79 12.65 -9.46
N ARG A 414 -4.77 13.39 -9.90
CA ARG A 414 -3.95 14.21 -9.01
C ARG A 414 -4.78 15.25 -8.22
N SER A 415 -5.87 15.76 -8.80
CA SER A 415 -6.75 16.70 -8.13
C SER A 415 -7.50 16.10 -6.94
N ASP A 416 -7.85 14.81 -7.03
CA ASP A 416 -8.50 14.09 -5.93
C ASP A 416 -7.56 13.95 -4.73
N LEU A 417 -6.25 13.83 -4.94
CA LEU A 417 -5.25 13.73 -3.89
C LEU A 417 -4.89 15.07 -3.22
N ARG A 418 -5.42 16.21 -3.72
CA ARG A 418 -5.19 17.53 -3.10
C ARG A 418 -6.07 17.79 -1.89
N LYS A 419 -7.14 17.06 -1.71
CA LYS A 419 -8.07 17.23 -0.59
C LYS A 419 -7.46 16.55 0.65
N GLU A 420 -7.08 17.36 1.62
CA GLU A 420 -6.55 16.87 2.88
C GLU A 420 -7.63 16.26 3.76
N GLY A 421 -7.25 15.28 4.59
CA GLY A 421 -8.14 14.66 5.58
C GLY A 421 -9.24 13.75 5.01
N GLU A 422 -9.31 13.53 3.69
CA GLU A 422 -10.26 12.62 3.08
C GLU A 422 -9.58 11.32 2.61
N GLY A 423 -10.23 10.18 2.82
CA GLY A 423 -9.81 8.89 2.28
C GLY A 423 -10.04 8.76 0.78
N LEU A 424 -9.42 7.76 0.16
CA LEU A 424 -9.53 7.52 -1.28
C LEU A 424 -10.98 7.25 -1.72
N SER A 425 -11.75 6.51 -0.95
CA SER A 425 -13.11 6.09 -1.29
C SER A 425 -14.12 7.24 -1.35
N SER A 426 -13.90 8.32 -0.59
CA SER A 426 -14.82 9.46 -0.53
C SER A 426 -14.70 10.43 -1.71
N ARG A 427 -13.68 10.27 -2.57
CA ARG A 427 -13.30 11.24 -3.58
C ARG A 427 -13.67 10.87 -5.00
N VAL A 428 -13.96 9.62 -5.23
CA VAL A 428 -14.10 9.05 -6.58
C VAL A 428 -15.30 8.13 -6.69
N PRO A 429 -15.84 7.96 -7.91
CA PRO A 429 -16.90 7.00 -8.13
C PRO A 429 -16.48 5.59 -7.73
N VAL A 430 -17.39 4.84 -7.14
CA VAL A 430 -17.24 3.43 -6.84
C VAL A 430 -18.15 2.58 -7.73
N PHE A 431 -17.65 1.42 -8.12
CA PHE A 431 -18.41 0.37 -8.76
C PHE A 431 -18.17 -0.94 -7.99
N GLN A 432 -19.25 -1.59 -7.58
CA GLN A 432 -19.19 -2.88 -6.89
C GLN A 432 -19.20 -4.02 -7.91
N LEU A 433 -18.09 -4.74 -7.97
CA LEU A 433 -17.95 -5.92 -8.80
C LEU A 433 -18.27 -7.15 -7.96
N ILE A 434 -19.51 -7.60 -8.04
CA ILE A 434 -20.00 -8.82 -7.38
C ILE A 434 -19.50 -10.06 -8.12
N GLU A 435 -19.38 -11.19 -7.43
CA GLU A 435 -18.76 -12.41 -7.93
C GLU A 435 -19.40 -12.93 -9.21
N ASP A 436 -20.73 -13.05 -9.29
CA ASP A 436 -21.43 -13.55 -10.46
C ASP A 436 -21.13 -12.74 -11.73
N ARG A 437 -21.11 -11.40 -11.59
CA ARG A 437 -20.82 -10.51 -12.72
C ARG A 437 -19.34 -10.57 -13.07
N TRP A 438 -18.47 -10.67 -12.08
CA TRP A 438 -17.04 -10.77 -12.27
C TRP A 438 -16.67 -12.05 -13.01
N THR A 439 -17.20 -13.19 -12.58
CA THR A 439 -16.98 -14.48 -13.23
C THR A 439 -17.55 -14.52 -14.64
N SER A 440 -18.72 -13.90 -14.88
CA SER A 440 -19.29 -13.79 -16.23
C SER A 440 -18.37 -13.04 -17.19
N TRP A 441 -17.70 -11.98 -16.73
CA TRP A 441 -16.78 -11.19 -17.57
C TRP A 441 -15.40 -11.83 -17.73
N SER A 442 -14.84 -12.34 -16.63
CA SER A 442 -13.44 -12.80 -16.57
C SER A 442 -13.31 -14.31 -16.55
N ARG A 443 -14.39 -15.05 -16.33
CA ARG A 443 -14.36 -16.48 -15.95
C ARG A 443 -13.39 -16.68 -14.76
N ASP A 444 -12.59 -17.73 -14.80
CA ASP A 444 -11.65 -18.08 -13.73
C ASP A 444 -10.41 -17.16 -13.65
N THR A 445 -10.24 -16.21 -14.56
CA THR A 445 -9.05 -15.36 -14.56
C THR A 445 -9.08 -14.24 -13.52
N TRP A 446 -10.25 -13.90 -12.99
CA TRP A 446 -10.46 -12.82 -12.03
C TRP A 446 -9.90 -11.48 -12.50
N ALA A 447 -9.85 -11.27 -13.83
CA ALA A 447 -9.39 -10.02 -14.40
C ALA A 447 -10.38 -8.90 -14.09
N VAL A 448 -9.83 -7.75 -13.69
CA VAL A 448 -10.61 -6.57 -13.32
C VAL A 448 -10.71 -5.61 -14.48
N PRO A 449 -11.92 -5.22 -14.93
CA PRO A 449 -12.07 -4.32 -16.06
C PRO A 449 -11.58 -2.91 -15.73
N ARG A 450 -11.12 -2.18 -16.77
CA ARG A 450 -10.87 -0.75 -16.66
C ARG A 450 -12.15 0.01 -16.92
N LEU A 451 -12.63 0.74 -15.93
CA LEU A 451 -13.87 1.48 -16.04
C LEU A 451 -13.59 2.99 -16.16
N PRO A 452 -14.25 3.70 -17.09
CA PRO A 452 -14.15 5.14 -17.21
C PRO A 452 -14.65 5.86 -15.95
N ARG A 453 -14.11 7.05 -15.67
CA ARG A 453 -14.55 7.90 -14.57
C ARG A 453 -15.92 8.51 -14.83
N ASP A 454 -16.17 8.94 -16.07
CA ASP A 454 -17.47 9.46 -16.48
C ASP A 454 -18.59 8.45 -16.31
N ARG A 455 -19.70 8.88 -15.76
CA ARG A 455 -20.85 8.01 -15.44
C ARG A 455 -21.48 7.41 -16.69
N MET A 456 -21.62 8.19 -17.76
CA MET A 456 -22.27 7.74 -18.99
C MET A 456 -21.37 6.78 -19.76
N GLU A 457 -20.10 7.08 -19.90
CA GLU A 457 -19.10 6.21 -20.52
C GLU A 457 -18.98 4.90 -19.75
N ARG A 458 -18.94 4.98 -18.40
CA ARG A 458 -18.91 3.79 -17.55
C ARG A 458 -20.14 2.93 -17.74
N SER A 459 -21.35 3.52 -17.75
CA SER A 459 -22.59 2.79 -18.00
C SER A 459 -22.58 2.11 -19.37
N HIS A 460 -22.05 2.78 -20.39
CA HIS A 460 -21.89 2.20 -21.72
C HIS A 460 -20.91 1.04 -21.71
N THR A 461 -19.73 1.23 -21.10
CA THR A 461 -18.70 0.19 -20.96
C THR A 461 -19.25 -1.06 -20.26
N LEU A 462 -20.02 -0.88 -19.19
CA LEU A 462 -20.63 -2.00 -18.45
C LEU A 462 -21.61 -2.79 -19.33
N LYS A 463 -22.47 -2.11 -20.12
CA LYS A 463 -23.38 -2.76 -21.06
C LYS A 463 -22.64 -3.55 -22.13
N VAL A 464 -21.52 -3.00 -22.62
CA VAL A 464 -20.67 -3.71 -23.61
C VAL A 464 -20.05 -4.96 -22.98
N LEU A 465 -19.53 -4.86 -21.75
CA LEU A 465 -18.96 -6.03 -21.05
C LEU A 465 -20.00 -7.11 -20.80
N ASP A 466 -21.21 -6.74 -20.35
CA ASP A 466 -22.32 -7.69 -20.16
C ASP A 466 -22.67 -8.39 -21.48
N ARG A 467 -22.78 -7.62 -22.57
CA ARG A 467 -23.07 -8.19 -23.89
C ARG A 467 -21.97 -9.11 -24.39
N LEU A 468 -20.70 -8.75 -24.18
CA LEU A 468 -19.57 -9.61 -24.54
C LEU A 468 -19.54 -10.91 -23.73
N ALA A 469 -19.99 -10.87 -22.47
CA ALA A 469 -20.06 -12.06 -21.63
C ALA A 469 -21.08 -13.10 -22.12
N GLU A 470 -22.12 -12.67 -22.84
CA GLU A 470 -23.12 -13.55 -23.44
C GLU A 470 -22.63 -14.26 -24.71
N LEU A 471 -21.56 -13.75 -25.33
CA LEU A 471 -21.04 -14.30 -26.59
C LEU A 471 -20.09 -15.48 -26.32
N PRO A 472 -20.11 -16.52 -27.19
CA PRO A 472 -19.15 -17.61 -27.12
C PRO A 472 -17.74 -17.08 -27.36
N ARG A 473 -16.79 -17.53 -26.55
CA ARG A 473 -15.37 -17.14 -26.66
C ARG A 473 -14.65 -18.07 -27.61
N LEU A 474 -13.62 -17.55 -28.28
CA LEU A 474 -12.76 -18.36 -29.16
C LEU A 474 -12.07 -19.54 -28.43
N SER A 475 -11.97 -19.47 -27.11
CA SER A 475 -11.42 -20.54 -26.27
C SER A 475 -12.45 -21.60 -25.86
N ASP A 476 -13.73 -21.39 -26.16
CA ASP A 476 -14.77 -22.35 -25.81
C ASP A 476 -14.71 -23.58 -26.72
N GLU A 477 -14.81 -24.78 -26.16
CA GLU A 477 -14.77 -26.03 -26.94
C GLU A 477 -15.89 -26.12 -27.96
N GLU A 478 -17.05 -25.54 -27.64
CA GLU A 478 -18.24 -25.51 -28.48
C GLU A 478 -18.29 -24.31 -29.46
N HIS A 479 -17.22 -23.50 -29.55
CA HIS A 479 -17.23 -22.35 -30.44
C HIS A 479 -17.32 -22.82 -31.91
N PRO A 480 -18.18 -22.21 -32.76
CA PRO A 480 -18.38 -22.64 -34.14
C PRO A 480 -17.09 -22.69 -35.00
N LEU A 481 -16.09 -21.90 -34.69
CA LEU A 481 -14.79 -21.91 -35.37
C LEU A 481 -13.86 -23.04 -34.90
N THR A 482 -14.13 -23.64 -33.74
CA THR A 482 -13.32 -24.73 -33.16
C THR A 482 -13.93 -26.11 -33.41
N THR A 483 -15.25 -26.21 -33.62
CA THR A 483 -16.00 -27.46 -33.82
C THR A 483 -15.78 -28.12 -35.19
N ASN A 484 -15.25 -27.41 -36.18
CA ASN A 484 -15.06 -27.94 -37.55
C ASN A 484 -13.64 -28.46 -37.82
N GLN A 485 -13.12 -29.36 -36.94
CA GLN A 485 -11.86 -30.12 -37.16
C GLN A 485 -10.59 -29.32 -37.46
N ARG A 486 -10.65 -28.01 -37.55
CA ARG A 486 -9.50 -27.13 -37.67
C ARG A 486 -9.23 -26.58 -36.28
N GLN A 487 -8.31 -27.18 -35.55
CA GLN A 487 -7.83 -26.67 -34.27
C GLN A 487 -7.21 -25.27 -34.47
N VAL A 488 -8.03 -24.25 -34.38
CA VAL A 488 -7.54 -22.87 -34.24
C VAL A 488 -7.06 -22.72 -32.81
N ARG A 489 -5.77 -22.92 -32.59
CA ARG A 489 -5.16 -22.60 -31.30
C ARG A 489 -5.12 -21.07 -31.17
N VAL A 490 -6.06 -20.52 -30.39
CA VAL A 490 -6.00 -19.12 -30.01
C VAL A 490 -4.80 -18.94 -29.07
N ARG A 491 -3.74 -18.30 -29.55
CA ARG A 491 -2.66 -17.84 -28.69
C ARG A 491 -2.97 -16.38 -28.34
N VAL A 492 -3.15 -16.11 -27.05
CA VAL A 492 -3.13 -14.73 -26.56
C VAL A 492 -1.67 -14.28 -26.64
N GLY A 493 -1.36 -13.47 -27.63
CA GLY A 493 -0.07 -12.78 -27.78
C GLY A 493 -0.31 -11.28 -27.72
N GLU A 494 0.51 -10.55 -27.00
CA GLU A 494 0.60 -9.10 -27.21
C GLU A 494 1.12 -8.86 -28.61
N ILE A 495 0.46 -8.01 -29.38
CA ILE A 495 1.01 -7.50 -30.63
C ILE A 495 2.16 -6.56 -30.25
N ASP A 496 3.38 -7.04 -30.39
CA ASP A 496 4.55 -6.20 -30.19
C ASP A 496 4.66 -5.22 -31.35
N GLN A 497 4.14 -4.02 -31.14
CA GLN A 497 4.17 -2.95 -32.13
C GLN A 497 5.59 -2.55 -32.52
N THR A 498 6.57 -2.73 -31.61
CA THR A 498 7.97 -2.45 -31.87
C THR A 498 8.60 -3.50 -32.83
N ALA A 499 8.27 -4.76 -32.66
CA ALA A 499 8.72 -5.84 -33.53
C ALA A 499 8.10 -5.76 -34.92
N HIS A 500 6.89 -5.19 -35.07
CA HIS A 500 6.13 -5.11 -36.29
C HIS A 500 6.01 -3.70 -36.87
N ALA A 501 6.69 -2.70 -36.30
CA ALA A 501 6.64 -1.29 -36.75
C ALA A 501 7.03 -1.07 -38.22
N LYS A 502 7.74 -2.02 -38.82
CA LYS A 502 8.07 -1.98 -40.26
C LYS A 502 6.97 -2.51 -41.17
N ASN A 503 5.92 -3.12 -40.61
CA ASN A 503 4.82 -3.75 -41.35
C ASN A 503 3.49 -3.03 -41.15
N ILE A 504 3.48 -1.97 -40.36
CA ILE A 504 2.39 -1.03 -40.14
C ILE A 504 2.73 0.28 -40.87
#